data_b54b4bc74d73a97e4ba2ec6195359ef6
#
_entry.id   b54b4bc74d73a97e4ba2ec6195359ef6
#
_cell.length_a   1.000
_cell.length_b   1.000
_cell.length_c   1.000
_cell.angle_alpha   90.00
_cell.angle_beta   90.00
_cell.angle_gamma   90.00
#
_symmetry.space_group_name_H-M   'P 1'
#
loop_
_entity.id
_entity.type
_entity.pdbx_description
1 polymer ?
#
loop_
_entity_poly.entity_id
_entity_poly.type
_entity_poly.pdbx_seq_one_letter_code
_entity_poly.pdbx_strand_id
1 'polypeptide(L)'
;MQIFKELKFSRYIERFGLVEEKRPVQLEKIETELIEIADKTKLVNLIKEIKQEKILYYMFEKIDSANDELIIKKKINAISIYSKAQNKVYYIVANNNLDNLKELFEDDQIQKCSYELKEDIILLKQIGIEPQNMSFDIKIAAYILNSATNQYDIKNLTEEYLGINAEDYIKDEENANTKNQISLFEETKLEVNKWETVKALMVYKLKAILEEKLKENDGFELFTNIEMPLAPVLAEMEYNGMYVDKEGLIEFGKQLQQRIEEMTKEIHELAGEEFNINSPKQLGEVLFEKLKLTVYKKTKTGYSTDVEILEKLREEHPIIEKILEYRQLAKINSTFVEGLIPFINPKTKRIHSHFHQTVTATGRISSSDPNMQNIPTRVELGKMLRKVFVAEGNDKIYIDADYSQIELRVFAHISQDEEMIKAFNKDEDIHAQVASKVFGVNIKDVTSELRTKAKAVNFGIVYGISDYGLAAQLKVRKSEAKEYIEQYLSKYKGIKAFMEETPKKVKEIGYVETLFKRRRYVPEVNSNNYMVRQFGNRVAMNMPIQGTAADIIKIAMINVDKELKKQNLKSKLILQVHDELLIETYEDEKEVVRNILKNCMENVINLSVPLKVDINEGKNWYEAK
;
A
#
# COMPACT_ATOMS: atom_id res chain seq x y z
N MET A 1 34.84 1.49 0.80
CA MET A 1 33.68 1.05 1.59
C MET A 1 32.54 2.07 1.54
N GLN A 2 32.71 3.27 2.10
CA GLN A 2 31.65 4.30 2.18
C GLN A 2 31.01 4.62 0.82
N ILE A 3 31.81 4.82 -0.23
CA ILE A 3 31.31 5.04 -1.60
C ILE A 3 30.48 3.85 -2.14
N PHE A 4 30.86 2.61 -1.83
CA PHE A 4 30.08 1.43 -2.24
C PHE A 4 28.76 1.30 -1.47
N LYS A 5 28.71 1.75 -0.20
CA LYS A 5 27.47 1.84 0.59
C LYS A 5 26.56 2.94 0.05
N GLU A 6 27.09 4.14 -0.20
CA GLU A 6 26.36 5.27 -0.80
C GLU A 6 25.80 4.90 -2.18
N LEU A 7 26.54 4.12 -2.97
CA LEU A 7 26.11 3.63 -4.28
C LEU A 7 25.27 2.34 -4.21
N LYS A 8 24.98 1.82 -3.00
CA LYS A 8 24.22 0.57 -2.76
C LYS A 8 24.78 -0.66 -3.50
N PHE A 9 26.08 -0.76 -3.63
CA PHE A 9 26.77 -1.88 -4.28
C PHE A 9 27.10 -3.02 -3.30
N SER A 10 26.10 -3.54 -2.58
CA SER A 10 26.25 -4.62 -1.60
C SER A 10 26.98 -5.85 -2.16
N ARG A 11 26.66 -6.30 -3.39
CA ARG A 11 27.35 -7.40 -4.04
C ARG A 11 28.86 -7.16 -4.27
N TYR A 12 29.28 -5.91 -4.46
CA TYR A 12 30.69 -5.57 -4.60
C TYR A 12 31.39 -5.49 -3.25
N ILE A 13 30.69 -5.07 -2.21
CA ILE A 13 31.18 -5.09 -0.82
C ILE A 13 31.54 -6.53 -0.43
N GLU A 14 30.61 -7.49 -0.63
CA GLU A 14 30.83 -8.91 -0.40
C GLU A 14 31.97 -9.48 -1.29
N ARG A 15 31.93 -9.20 -2.59
CA ARG A 15 32.89 -9.73 -3.56
C ARG A 15 34.32 -9.28 -3.31
N PHE A 16 34.53 -8.08 -2.79
CA PHE A 16 35.83 -7.53 -2.50
C PHE A 16 36.25 -7.71 -1.03
N GLY A 17 35.44 -8.39 -0.22
CA GLY A 17 35.73 -8.63 1.19
C GLY A 17 35.95 -7.33 1.98
N LEU A 18 35.24 -6.25 1.57
CA LEU A 18 35.38 -4.96 2.20
C LEU A 18 34.63 -4.98 3.55
N VAL A 19 35.22 -5.55 4.56
CA VAL A 19 34.72 -5.54 5.92
C VAL A 19 35.12 -4.21 6.56
N GLU A 20 34.17 -3.41 6.99
CA GLU A 20 34.44 -2.33 7.93
C GLU A 20 34.77 -2.97 9.28
N GLU A 21 35.91 -2.63 9.86
CA GLU A 21 36.07 -2.79 11.29
C GLU A 21 35.11 -1.81 11.98
N LYS A 22 33.85 -2.25 12.15
CA LYS A 22 32.88 -1.53 12.99
C LYS A 22 33.48 -1.53 14.40
N ARG A 23 33.88 -0.36 14.90
CA ARG A 23 34.10 -0.23 16.34
C ARG A 23 32.75 -0.55 16.97
N PRO A 24 32.64 -1.63 17.77
CA PRO A 24 31.39 -1.92 18.46
C PRO A 24 31.07 -0.67 19.30
N VAL A 25 29.92 -0.06 19.02
CA VAL A 25 29.36 0.94 19.94
C VAL A 25 29.06 0.15 21.20
N GLN A 26 29.92 0.27 22.21
CA GLN A 26 29.63 -0.31 23.51
C GLN A 26 28.39 0.39 24.05
N LEU A 27 27.28 -0.34 24.01
CA LEU A 27 26.11 0.10 24.76
C LEU A 27 26.50 0.18 26.23
N GLU A 28 26.21 1.32 26.85
CA GLU A 28 26.25 1.43 28.31
C GLU A 28 25.51 0.22 28.90
N LYS A 29 26.06 -0.37 29.96
CA LYS A 29 25.41 -1.48 30.65
C LYS A 29 24.03 -1.02 31.12
N ILE A 30 22.99 -1.50 30.45
CA ILE A 30 21.61 -1.19 30.79
C ILE A 30 21.09 -2.36 31.63
N GLU A 31 20.54 -2.04 32.78
CA GLU A 31 19.87 -3.02 33.61
C GLU A 31 18.57 -3.45 32.93
N THR A 32 18.42 -4.76 32.74
CA THR A 32 17.17 -5.38 32.30
C THR A 32 16.52 -6.06 33.49
N GLU A 33 15.29 -5.71 33.82
CA GLU A 33 14.52 -6.36 34.86
C GLU A 33 13.38 -7.16 34.24
N LEU A 34 13.37 -8.47 34.51
CA LEU A 34 12.27 -9.35 34.20
C LEU A 34 11.17 -9.15 35.24
N ILE A 35 9.98 -8.76 34.80
CA ILE A 35 8.78 -8.69 35.64
C ILE A 35 7.85 -9.83 35.24
N GLU A 36 7.66 -10.79 36.12
CA GLU A 36 6.57 -11.74 36.00
C GLU A 36 5.26 -11.09 36.42
N ILE A 37 4.16 -11.42 35.75
CA ILE A 37 2.82 -10.86 36.03
C ILE A 37 2.39 -11.09 37.49
N ALA A 38 2.95 -12.10 38.15
CA ALA A 38 2.72 -12.37 39.57
C ALA A 38 3.21 -11.26 40.51
N ASP A 39 4.16 -10.42 40.08
CA ASP A 39 4.69 -9.31 40.90
C ASP A 39 3.89 -8.01 40.69
N LYS A 40 2.66 -7.99 41.22
CA LYS A 40 1.76 -6.83 41.13
C LYS A 40 2.37 -5.52 41.64
N THR A 41 3.26 -5.60 42.63
CA THR A 41 3.87 -4.39 43.24
C THR A 41 4.82 -3.71 42.27
N LYS A 42 5.66 -4.47 41.58
CA LYS A 42 6.58 -3.93 40.56
C LYS A 42 5.81 -3.32 39.39
N LEU A 43 4.75 -3.99 38.93
CA LEU A 43 3.92 -3.50 37.84
C LEU A 43 3.22 -2.18 38.20
N VAL A 44 2.63 -2.06 39.39
CA VAL A 44 2.01 -0.83 39.88
C VAL A 44 3.02 0.32 39.95
N ASN A 45 4.26 0.04 40.36
CA ASN A 45 5.32 1.05 40.41
C ASN A 45 5.71 1.51 39.01
N LEU A 46 5.88 0.59 38.05
CA LEU A 46 6.16 0.89 36.66
C LEU A 46 5.05 1.75 36.04
N ILE A 47 3.79 1.39 36.26
CA ILE A 47 2.64 2.18 35.76
C ILE A 47 2.67 3.62 36.30
N LYS A 48 2.92 3.81 37.59
CA LYS A 48 3.05 5.15 38.19
C LYS A 48 4.17 5.95 37.56
N GLU A 49 5.29 5.32 37.29
CA GLU A 49 6.46 5.93 36.68
C GLU A 49 6.16 6.39 35.25
N ILE A 50 5.59 5.51 34.40
CA ILE A 50 5.22 5.85 33.03
C ILE A 50 4.17 6.99 32.99
N LYS A 51 3.22 7.01 33.94
CA LYS A 51 2.26 8.12 34.08
C LYS A 51 2.94 9.44 34.43
N GLN A 52 4.03 9.43 35.20
CA GLN A 52 4.82 10.64 35.48
C GLN A 52 5.64 11.08 34.26
N GLU A 53 6.23 10.15 33.53
CA GLU A 53 6.99 10.40 32.29
C GLU A 53 6.08 10.89 31.15
N LYS A 54 4.78 10.53 31.15
CA LYS A 54 3.78 10.79 30.10
C LYS A 54 4.18 10.26 28.73
N ILE A 55 5.07 9.27 28.68
CA ILE A 55 5.50 8.62 27.45
C ILE A 55 5.82 7.14 27.73
N LEU A 56 5.32 6.28 26.87
CA LEU A 56 5.53 4.83 26.90
C LEU A 56 6.35 4.43 25.68
N TYR A 57 7.60 4.04 25.88
CA TYR A 57 8.41 3.39 24.87
C TYR A 57 8.28 1.89 25.04
N TYR A 58 7.71 1.23 24.06
CA TYR A 58 7.43 -0.20 24.18
C TYR A 58 7.62 -0.94 22.86
N MET A 59 7.68 -2.25 22.95
CA MET A 59 7.55 -3.13 21.80
C MET A 59 6.92 -4.47 22.23
N PHE A 60 5.93 -4.93 21.48
CA PHE A 60 5.37 -6.26 21.68
C PHE A 60 6.25 -7.33 21.04
N GLU A 61 6.45 -8.42 21.76
CA GLU A 61 6.83 -9.69 21.18
C GLU A 61 5.56 -10.37 20.69
N LYS A 62 5.48 -10.60 19.39
CA LYS A 62 4.29 -11.14 18.71
C LYS A 62 4.57 -12.55 18.23
N ILE A 63 3.65 -13.46 18.46
CA ILE A 63 3.72 -14.85 17.97
C ILE A 63 2.48 -15.19 17.16
N ASP A 64 2.65 -16.10 16.20
CA ASP A 64 1.54 -16.57 15.36
C ASP A 64 0.52 -17.34 16.20
N SER A 65 -0.74 -17.24 15.81
CA SER A 65 -1.86 -17.94 16.42
C SER A 65 -2.61 -18.76 15.37
N ALA A 66 -2.89 -20.01 15.71
CA ALA A 66 -3.73 -20.88 14.90
C ALA A 66 -5.24 -20.59 15.03
N ASN A 67 -5.64 -19.60 15.84
CA ASN A 67 -7.04 -19.24 16.00
C ASN A 67 -7.53 -18.41 14.81
N ASP A 68 -8.35 -19.01 13.96
CA ASP A 68 -8.92 -18.40 12.76
C ASP A 68 -10.00 -17.33 13.05
N GLU A 69 -10.44 -17.18 14.29
CA GLU A 69 -11.41 -16.16 14.70
C GLU A 69 -10.77 -14.79 14.96
N LEU A 70 -9.44 -14.74 15.11
CA LEU A 70 -8.72 -13.46 15.29
C LEU A 70 -8.72 -12.66 13.99
N ILE A 71 -8.80 -11.35 14.12
CA ILE A 71 -8.72 -10.42 12.99
C ILE A 71 -7.34 -10.53 12.32
N ILE A 72 -6.28 -10.48 13.12
CA ILE A 72 -4.94 -10.89 12.69
C ILE A 72 -4.54 -12.14 13.47
N LYS A 73 -3.94 -13.12 12.76
CA LYS A 73 -3.56 -14.42 13.33
C LYS A 73 -2.28 -14.32 14.18
N LYS A 74 -2.26 -13.34 15.09
CA LYS A 74 -1.17 -13.09 16.03
C LYS A 74 -1.70 -12.84 17.42
N LYS A 75 -0.86 -13.08 18.42
CA LYS A 75 -1.10 -12.72 19.82
C LYS A 75 0.15 -12.12 20.44
N ILE A 76 -0.04 -11.33 21.48
CA ILE A 76 1.06 -10.75 22.26
C ILE A 76 1.59 -11.84 23.21
N ASN A 77 2.88 -12.15 23.09
CA ASN A 77 3.59 -13.08 23.96
C ASN A 77 4.22 -12.37 25.17
N ALA A 78 4.80 -11.20 24.91
CA ALA A 78 5.42 -10.37 25.93
C ALA A 78 5.44 -8.90 25.48
N ILE A 79 5.76 -8.01 26.40
CA ILE A 79 6.01 -6.60 26.15
C ILE A 79 7.34 -6.19 26.77
N SER A 80 8.19 -5.54 25.97
CA SER A 80 9.35 -4.79 26.42
C SER A 80 8.95 -3.34 26.64
N ILE A 81 9.33 -2.73 27.78
CA ILE A 81 9.06 -1.32 28.12
C ILE A 81 10.38 -0.69 28.58
N TYR A 82 10.72 0.50 28.06
CA TYR A 82 11.86 1.28 28.52
C TYR A 82 11.41 2.50 29.33
N SER A 83 11.89 2.60 30.58
CA SER A 83 11.75 3.80 31.41
C SER A 83 13.01 4.66 31.25
N LYS A 84 12.81 5.91 30.81
CA LYS A 84 13.89 6.90 30.69
C LYS A 84 14.36 7.38 32.06
N ALA A 85 13.45 7.55 33.02
CA ALA A 85 13.76 8.05 34.35
C ALA A 85 14.70 7.12 35.11
N GLN A 86 14.53 5.82 34.96
CA GLN A 86 15.35 4.80 35.62
C GLN A 86 16.52 4.30 34.76
N ASN A 87 16.53 4.64 33.47
CA ASN A 87 17.44 4.06 32.48
C ASN A 87 17.39 2.52 32.49
N LYS A 88 16.17 1.96 32.50
CA LYS A 88 15.93 0.55 32.73
C LYS A 88 14.94 -0.02 31.72
N VAL A 89 15.17 -1.26 31.31
CA VAL A 89 14.23 -2.04 30.50
C VAL A 89 13.46 -3.02 31.38
N TYR A 90 12.15 -3.04 31.22
CA TYR A 90 11.26 -4.00 31.82
C TYR A 90 10.73 -4.96 30.75
N TYR A 91 10.79 -6.26 31.00
CA TYR A 91 10.25 -7.25 30.10
C TYR A 91 9.16 -8.05 30.83
N ILE A 92 7.93 -8.01 30.30
CA ILE A 92 6.72 -8.55 30.94
C ILE A 92 6.16 -9.62 30.03
N VAL A 93 6.15 -10.88 30.50
CA VAL A 93 5.53 -12.00 29.78
C VAL A 93 4.01 -11.92 29.92
N ALA A 94 3.33 -11.91 28.78
CA ALA A 94 1.90 -11.60 28.70
C ALA A 94 0.98 -12.80 28.91
N ASN A 95 1.28 -13.77 29.71
CA ASN A 95 0.50 -15.01 29.99
C ASN A 95 -1.05 -14.84 29.98
N ASN A 96 -1.63 -14.27 28.91
CA ASN A 96 -3.03 -13.90 28.70
C ASN A 96 -3.58 -12.78 29.61
N ASN A 97 -2.74 -12.01 30.30
CA ASN A 97 -3.20 -11.03 31.29
C ASN A 97 -2.54 -9.65 31.11
N LEU A 98 -2.77 -9.03 29.94
CA LEU A 98 -2.37 -7.65 29.67
C LEU A 98 -3.32 -6.61 30.29
N ASP A 99 -4.40 -7.05 30.95
CA ASP A 99 -5.40 -6.17 31.58
C ASP A 99 -4.77 -5.15 32.52
N ASN A 100 -3.69 -5.54 33.23
CA ASN A 100 -2.98 -4.65 34.12
C ASN A 100 -2.28 -3.48 33.43
N LEU A 101 -2.01 -3.57 32.11
CA LEU A 101 -1.42 -2.51 31.30
C LEU A 101 -2.48 -1.68 30.56
N LYS A 102 -3.76 -2.09 30.62
CA LYS A 102 -4.88 -1.41 29.96
C LYS A 102 -4.87 0.09 30.23
N GLU A 103 -4.71 0.50 31.50
CA GLU A 103 -4.70 1.89 31.90
C GLU A 103 -3.56 2.73 31.26
N LEU A 104 -2.43 2.12 30.87
CA LEU A 104 -1.37 2.82 30.15
C LEU A 104 -1.74 3.05 28.69
N PHE A 105 -2.37 2.06 28.05
CA PHE A 105 -2.74 2.17 26.65
C PHE A 105 -3.96 3.05 26.40
N GLU A 106 -4.94 3.05 27.30
CA GLU A 106 -6.17 3.83 27.18
C GLU A 106 -6.05 5.29 27.67
N ASP A 107 -4.97 5.63 28.38
CA ASP A 107 -4.71 7.00 28.85
C ASP A 107 -4.25 7.89 27.69
N ASP A 108 -5.06 8.90 27.34
CA ASP A 108 -4.80 9.85 26.26
C ASP A 108 -3.67 10.87 26.58
N GLN A 109 -3.28 10.98 27.86
CA GLN A 109 -2.19 11.85 28.32
C GLN A 109 -0.82 11.18 28.13
N ILE A 110 -0.77 9.88 27.92
CA ILE A 110 0.47 9.13 27.70
C ILE A 110 0.70 8.96 26.20
N GLN A 111 1.81 9.47 25.69
CA GLN A 111 2.27 9.22 24.32
C GLN A 111 2.79 7.79 24.18
N LYS A 112 2.36 7.03 23.19
CA LYS A 112 2.84 5.68 22.90
C LYS A 112 3.78 5.73 21.70
N CYS A 113 4.99 5.21 21.89
CA CYS A 113 6.03 5.15 20.88
C CYS A 113 6.46 3.68 20.69
N SER A 114 6.34 3.15 19.48
CA SER A 114 6.66 1.76 19.16
C SER A 114 7.04 1.59 17.69
N TYR A 115 7.08 0.36 17.26
CA TYR A 115 7.31 -0.06 15.88
C TYR A 115 6.06 -0.81 15.37
N GLU A 116 5.50 -0.38 14.21
CA GLU A 116 4.25 -0.92 13.65
C GLU A 116 3.01 -0.72 14.54
N LEU A 117 2.78 0.53 14.95
CA LEU A 117 1.65 0.90 15.80
C LEU A 117 0.28 0.47 15.27
N LYS A 118 0.09 0.44 13.95
CA LYS A 118 -1.16 -0.04 13.34
C LYS A 118 -1.48 -1.49 13.74
N GLU A 119 -0.51 -2.38 13.67
CA GLU A 119 -0.68 -3.79 14.10
C GLU A 119 -0.90 -3.87 15.61
N ASP A 120 -0.18 -3.05 16.40
CA ASP A 120 -0.36 -2.99 17.86
C ASP A 120 -1.78 -2.57 18.25
N ILE A 121 -2.37 -1.60 17.54
CA ILE A 121 -3.77 -1.17 17.75
C ILE A 121 -4.73 -2.35 17.55
N ILE A 122 -4.57 -3.12 16.47
CA ILE A 122 -5.45 -4.26 16.19
C ILE A 122 -5.30 -5.35 17.27
N LEU A 123 -4.06 -5.66 17.67
CA LEU A 123 -3.79 -6.63 18.74
C LEU A 123 -4.44 -6.23 20.07
N LEU A 124 -4.30 -4.97 20.45
CA LEU A 124 -4.91 -4.44 21.68
C LEU A 124 -6.45 -4.49 21.61
N LYS A 125 -7.04 -4.10 20.48
CA LYS A 125 -8.50 -4.19 20.27
C LYS A 125 -9.01 -5.64 20.32
N GLN A 126 -8.27 -6.62 19.82
CA GLN A 126 -8.64 -8.04 19.90
C GLN A 126 -8.79 -8.54 21.34
N ILE A 127 -8.09 -7.91 22.29
CA ILE A 127 -8.17 -8.25 23.72
C ILE A 127 -8.98 -7.23 24.55
N GLY A 128 -9.73 -6.33 23.89
CA GLY A 128 -10.65 -5.39 24.56
C GLY A 128 -9.98 -4.14 25.14
N ILE A 129 -8.83 -3.74 24.62
CA ILE A 129 -8.14 -2.50 24.97
C ILE A 129 -8.27 -1.51 23.81
N GLU A 130 -8.76 -0.29 24.08
CA GLU A 130 -8.92 0.79 23.09
C GLU A 130 -7.76 1.81 23.20
N PRO A 131 -6.64 1.61 22.51
CA PRO A 131 -5.46 2.43 22.70
C PRO A 131 -5.67 3.87 22.22
N GLN A 132 -5.15 4.81 23.00
CA GLN A 132 -5.20 6.25 22.73
C GLN A 132 -3.79 6.82 22.57
N ASN A 133 -3.67 7.95 21.85
CA ASN A 133 -2.43 8.72 21.71
C ASN A 133 -1.24 7.89 21.23
N MET A 134 -1.42 7.13 20.14
CA MET A 134 -0.38 6.39 19.43
C MET A 134 0.46 7.38 18.61
N SER A 135 1.58 7.87 19.17
CA SER A 135 2.18 9.15 18.78
C SER A 135 3.39 9.03 17.86
N PHE A 136 4.15 7.93 17.92
CA PHE A 136 5.37 7.79 17.12
C PHE A 136 5.61 6.35 16.70
N ASP A 137 5.59 6.12 15.39
CA ASP A 137 5.91 4.83 14.75
C ASP A 137 7.29 4.92 14.08
N ILE A 138 8.21 4.07 14.54
CA ILE A 138 9.60 4.01 14.04
C ILE A 138 9.64 3.65 12.54
N LYS A 139 8.80 2.70 12.11
CA LYS A 139 8.77 2.23 10.72
C LYS A 139 8.23 3.30 9.76
N ILE A 140 7.18 4.01 10.16
CA ILE A 140 6.61 5.12 9.39
C ILE A 140 7.63 6.27 9.29
N ALA A 141 8.31 6.63 10.38
CA ALA A 141 9.35 7.65 10.38
C ALA A 141 10.49 7.32 9.40
N ALA A 142 11.00 6.09 9.45
CA ALA A 142 12.04 5.62 8.55
C ALA A 142 11.59 5.59 7.07
N TYR A 143 10.34 5.19 6.81
CA TYR A 143 9.77 5.20 5.47
C TYR A 143 9.69 6.61 4.87
N ILE A 144 9.29 7.63 5.63
CA ILE A 144 9.25 9.01 5.14
C ILE A 144 10.64 9.51 4.77
N LEU A 145 11.66 9.15 5.55
CA LEU A 145 13.06 9.52 5.29
C LEU A 145 13.61 8.85 4.02
N ASN A 146 13.17 7.63 3.69
CA ASN A 146 13.62 6.92 2.50
C ASN A 146 12.56 5.92 2.01
N SER A 147 11.63 6.37 1.18
CA SER A 147 10.57 5.52 0.60
C SER A 147 11.03 4.57 -0.51
N ALA A 148 12.30 4.59 -0.90
CA ALA A 148 12.83 3.76 -1.99
C ALA A 148 13.43 2.41 -1.54
N THR A 149 13.45 2.14 -0.23
CA THR A 149 13.86 0.86 0.34
C THR A 149 12.65 0.05 0.81
N ASN A 150 12.85 -1.23 1.11
CA ASN A 150 11.90 -2.09 1.81
C ASN A 150 12.50 -2.69 3.10
N GLN A 151 13.64 -2.16 3.56
CA GLN A 151 14.40 -2.66 4.71
C GLN A 151 14.12 -1.82 5.96
N TYR A 152 12.85 -1.81 6.39
CA TYR A 152 12.41 -1.03 7.56
C TYR A 152 12.31 -1.88 8.83
N ASP A 153 12.74 -3.15 8.84
CA ASP A 153 12.71 -3.93 10.07
C ASP A 153 13.63 -3.32 11.15
N ILE A 154 13.25 -3.51 12.40
CA ILE A 154 13.91 -2.84 13.52
C ILE A 154 15.40 -3.19 13.65
N LYS A 155 15.83 -4.39 13.21
CA LYS A 155 17.24 -4.79 13.23
C LYS A 155 18.05 -3.94 12.25
N ASN A 156 17.54 -3.82 10.99
CA ASN A 156 18.18 -3.00 9.96
C ASN A 156 18.22 -1.52 10.36
N LEU A 157 17.13 -0.98 10.91
CA LEU A 157 17.08 0.40 11.37
C LEU A 157 18.06 0.66 12.55
N THR A 158 18.16 -0.30 13.47
CA THR A 158 19.10 -0.21 14.58
C THR A 158 20.56 -0.24 14.09
N GLU A 159 20.85 -1.06 13.10
CA GLU A 159 22.19 -1.08 12.48
C GLU A 159 22.47 0.19 11.69
N GLU A 160 21.52 0.66 10.87
CA GLU A 160 21.68 1.84 10.01
C GLU A 160 21.86 3.13 10.83
N TYR A 161 21.00 3.38 11.81
CA TYR A 161 20.94 4.65 12.52
C TYR A 161 21.73 4.68 13.84
N LEU A 162 21.89 3.52 14.51
CA LEU A 162 22.57 3.43 15.81
C LEU A 162 23.93 2.74 15.72
N GLY A 163 24.24 2.05 14.63
CA GLY A 163 25.45 1.23 14.50
C GLY A 163 25.46 -0.01 15.40
N ILE A 164 24.32 -0.43 15.92
CA ILE A 164 24.16 -1.57 16.82
C ILE A 164 23.72 -2.78 16.01
N ASN A 165 24.46 -3.89 16.11
CA ASN A 165 24.11 -5.14 15.46
C ASN A 165 23.24 -6.00 16.39
N ALA A 166 22.02 -6.33 15.98
CA ALA A 166 21.12 -7.19 16.73
C ALA A 166 21.69 -8.58 17.01
N GLU A 167 22.52 -9.11 16.09
CA GLU A 167 23.14 -10.43 16.24
C GLU A 167 24.12 -10.51 17.43
N ASP A 168 24.69 -9.39 17.87
CA ASP A 168 25.57 -9.38 19.04
C ASP A 168 24.81 -9.73 20.32
N TYR A 169 23.49 -9.46 20.34
CA TYR A 169 22.60 -9.85 21.44
C TYR A 169 22.09 -11.30 21.34
N ILE A 170 22.01 -11.87 20.14
CA ILE A 170 21.53 -13.23 19.87
C ILE A 170 22.66 -14.24 20.14
N LYS A 171 23.90 -13.93 19.72
CA LYS A 171 25.07 -14.83 19.85
C LYS A 171 25.53 -15.05 21.29
N ASP A 172 25.26 -14.12 22.20
CA ASP A 172 25.57 -14.31 23.62
C ASP A 172 24.77 -15.49 24.24
N GLU A 173 23.64 -15.90 23.67
CA GLU A 173 22.82 -17.02 24.13
C GLU A 173 23.40 -18.38 23.73
N GLU A 174 23.92 -18.52 22.51
CA GLU A 174 24.56 -19.79 22.07
C GLU A 174 25.81 -20.11 22.91
N ASN A 175 26.54 -19.09 23.37
CA ASN A 175 27.71 -19.27 24.22
C ASN A 175 27.37 -19.48 25.70
N ALA A 176 26.21 -19.02 26.17
CA ALA A 176 25.72 -19.27 27.54
C ALA A 176 25.23 -20.70 27.71
N ASN A 177 24.55 -21.27 26.70
CA ASN A 177 24.02 -22.63 26.74
C ASN A 177 25.10 -23.72 26.69
N THR A 178 26.32 -23.40 26.25
CA THR A 178 27.45 -24.35 26.21
C THR A 178 28.20 -24.47 27.54
N LYS A 179 27.89 -23.67 28.56
CA LYS A 179 28.62 -23.65 29.86
C LYS A 179 27.81 -24.13 31.07
N ASN A 180 26.52 -24.40 30.93
CA ASN A 180 25.73 -24.86 32.07
C ASN A 180 25.51 -26.38 32.03
N GLN A 181 26.28 -27.10 32.86
CA GLN A 181 25.94 -28.47 33.31
C GLN A 181 24.53 -28.46 33.93
N ILE A 182 23.69 -29.36 33.48
CA ILE A 182 22.32 -29.57 33.92
C ILE A 182 22.33 -29.88 35.43
N SER A 183 21.85 -28.94 36.24
CA SER A 183 21.45 -29.19 37.62
C SER A 183 19.96 -29.63 37.61
N LEU A 184 19.67 -30.80 38.18
CA LEU A 184 18.37 -31.49 38.11
C LEU A 184 17.27 -30.85 38.99
N PHE A 185 17.47 -29.67 39.57
CA PHE A 185 16.57 -28.99 40.51
C PHE A 185 16.55 -27.48 40.40
N GLU A 186 16.46 -26.92 39.17
CA GLU A 186 16.14 -25.50 39.04
C GLU A 186 14.82 -25.35 38.26
N GLU A 187 13.91 -24.57 38.87
CA GLU A 187 12.67 -24.07 38.26
C GLU A 187 12.96 -23.55 36.87
N THR A 188 12.12 -23.90 35.89
CA THR A 188 12.19 -23.48 34.50
C THR A 188 12.35 -21.99 34.43
N LYS A 189 13.59 -21.48 34.39
CA LYS A 189 13.87 -20.12 33.93
C LYS A 189 13.46 -20.06 32.46
N LEU A 190 12.45 -19.24 32.16
CA LEU A 190 12.10 -18.88 30.81
C LEU A 190 13.38 -18.33 30.13
N GLU A 191 13.87 -19.01 29.10
CA GLU A 191 14.92 -18.51 28.24
C GLU A 191 14.35 -17.32 27.45
N VAL A 192 14.58 -16.10 27.94
CA VAL A 192 14.09 -14.88 27.31
C VAL A 192 15.14 -14.40 26.32
N ASN A 193 14.77 -14.29 25.04
CA ASN A 193 15.65 -13.77 24.00
C ASN A 193 16.10 -12.34 24.35
N LYS A 194 17.40 -12.14 24.56
CA LYS A 194 17.98 -10.86 24.99
C LYS A 194 17.71 -9.72 24.01
N TRP A 195 17.61 -10.02 22.71
CA TRP A 195 17.21 -9.03 21.70
C TRP A 195 15.77 -8.56 21.92
N GLU A 196 14.83 -9.47 22.20
CA GLU A 196 13.44 -9.11 22.48
C GLU A 196 13.32 -8.17 23.69
N THR A 197 14.13 -8.39 24.71
CA THR A 197 14.09 -7.54 25.92
C THR A 197 14.53 -6.11 25.67
N VAL A 198 15.51 -5.87 24.80
CA VAL A 198 16.07 -4.53 24.57
C VAL A 198 15.40 -3.72 23.47
N LYS A 199 14.41 -4.29 22.77
CA LYS A 199 13.73 -3.61 21.64
C LYS A 199 13.10 -2.26 22.02
N ALA A 200 12.50 -2.14 23.20
CA ALA A 200 11.93 -0.87 23.65
C ALA A 200 12.98 0.24 23.83
N LEU A 201 14.19 -0.11 24.25
CA LEU A 201 15.32 0.83 24.27
C LEU A 201 15.73 1.26 22.85
N MET A 202 15.71 0.33 21.87
CA MET A 202 15.98 0.68 20.48
C MET A 202 14.90 1.63 19.94
N VAL A 203 13.63 1.43 20.29
CA VAL A 203 12.55 2.38 19.97
C VAL A 203 12.86 3.78 20.52
N TYR A 204 13.25 3.89 21.79
CA TYR A 204 13.63 5.17 22.40
C TYR A 204 14.78 5.86 21.66
N LYS A 205 15.87 5.13 21.40
CA LYS A 205 17.06 5.68 20.72
C LYS A 205 16.76 6.06 19.26
N LEU A 206 16.05 5.21 18.52
CA LEU A 206 15.67 5.46 17.14
C LEU A 206 14.72 6.64 17.03
N LYS A 207 13.73 6.78 17.94
CA LYS A 207 12.82 7.92 17.94
C LYS A 207 13.57 9.25 17.94
N ALA A 208 14.54 9.42 18.82
CA ALA A 208 15.29 10.67 18.94
C ALA A 208 15.99 11.06 17.62
N ILE A 209 16.67 10.09 16.99
CA ILE A 209 17.41 10.33 15.74
C ILE A 209 16.46 10.52 14.55
N LEU A 210 15.41 9.70 14.44
CA LEU A 210 14.48 9.78 13.32
C LEU A 210 13.65 11.06 13.37
N GLU A 211 13.25 11.51 14.57
CA GLU A 211 12.54 12.77 14.74
C GLU A 211 13.39 13.98 14.32
N GLU A 212 14.68 14.00 14.69
CA GLU A 212 15.63 15.04 14.26
C GLU A 212 15.77 15.05 12.73
N LYS A 213 16.01 13.87 12.13
CA LYS A 213 16.13 13.75 10.66
C LYS A 213 14.86 14.13 9.91
N LEU A 214 13.68 13.83 10.46
CA LEU A 214 12.41 14.28 9.87
C LEU A 214 12.29 15.81 9.86
N LYS A 215 12.75 16.49 10.92
CA LYS A 215 12.78 17.96 10.99
C LYS A 215 13.79 18.54 9.98
N GLU A 216 14.99 17.96 9.89
CA GLU A 216 16.02 18.39 8.92
C GLU A 216 15.56 18.26 7.46
N ASN A 217 14.75 17.26 7.15
CA ASN A 217 14.26 16.96 5.81
C ASN A 217 12.85 17.54 5.51
N ASP A 218 12.32 18.46 6.32
CA ASP A 218 10.96 18.99 6.22
C ASP A 218 9.84 17.93 6.20
N GLY A 219 10.14 16.70 6.63
CA GLY A 219 9.22 15.57 6.65
C GLY A 219 8.39 15.46 7.93
N PHE A 220 8.68 16.29 8.95
CA PHE A 220 8.05 16.16 10.27
C PHE A 220 6.55 16.48 10.25
N GLU A 221 6.13 17.50 9.47
CA GLU A 221 4.71 17.83 9.32
C GLU A 221 3.95 16.73 8.57
N LEU A 222 4.55 16.14 7.54
CA LEU A 222 3.99 14.98 6.85
C LEU A 222 3.79 13.80 7.82
N PHE A 223 4.80 13.54 8.66
CA PHE A 223 4.74 12.50 9.69
C PHE A 223 3.62 12.75 10.69
N THR A 224 3.57 13.94 11.29
CA THR A 224 2.65 14.25 12.40
C THR A 224 1.22 14.50 11.97
N ASN A 225 1.01 15.10 10.78
CA ASN A 225 -0.31 15.54 10.34
C ASN A 225 -0.99 14.58 9.37
N ILE A 226 -0.23 13.66 8.73
CA ILE A 226 -0.79 12.74 7.75
C ILE A 226 -0.51 11.28 8.13
N GLU A 227 0.75 10.86 8.21
CA GLU A 227 1.06 9.43 8.32
C GLU A 227 0.72 8.85 9.70
N MET A 228 1.03 9.56 10.77
CA MET A 228 0.68 9.11 12.13
C MET A 228 -0.84 9.10 12.38
N PRO A 229 -1.61 10.15 12.06
CA PRO A 229 -3.06 10.11 12.20
C PRO A 229 -3.76 9.06 11.31
N LEU A 230 -3.15 8.68 10.19
CA LEU A 230 -3.68 7.65 9.30
C LEU A 230 -3.57 6.23 9.89
N ALA A 231 -2.54 5.93 10.68
CA ALA A 231 -2.32 4.59 11.21
C ALA A 231 -3.52 4.03 12.01
N PRO A 232 -4.14 4.76 12.96
CA PRO A 232 -5.36 4.29 13.62
C PRO A 232 -6.57 4.17 12.69
N VAL A 233 -6.69 5.00 11.65
CA VAL A 233 -7.77 4.88 10.65
C VAL A 233 -7.65 3.56 9.89
N LEU A 234 -6.43 3.23 9.43
CA LEU A 234 -6.18 1.95 8.76
C LEU A 234 -6.36 0.75 9.70
N ALA A 235 -5.97 0.88 10.96
CA ALA A 235 -6.22 -0.16 11.96
C ALA A 235 -7.72 -0.42 12.14
N GLU A 236 -8.54 0.64 12.20
CA GLU A 236 -10.01 0.51 12.27
C GLU A 236 -10.58 -0.15 11.00
N MET A 237 -10.10 0.21 9.82
CA MET A 237 -10.52 -0.39 8.56
C MET A 237 -10.21 -1.90 8.54
N GLU A 238 -9.00 -2.29 8.92
CA GLU A 238 -8.61 -3.70 9.02
C GLU A 238 -9.42 -4.44 10.08
N TYR A 239 -9.64 -3.82 11.25
CA TYR A 239 -10.41 -4.41 12.35
C TYR A 239 -11.87 -4.62 11.98
N ASN A 240 -12.49 -3.62 11.32
CA ASN A 240 -13.88 -3.72 10.88
C ASN A 240 -14.04 -4.70 9.71
N GLY A 241 -13.12 -4.70 8.74
CA GLY A 241 -13.16 -5.55 7.56
C GLY A 241 -14.40 -5.33 6.68
N MET A 242 -14.54 -6.15 5.65
CA MET A 242 -15.63 -6.07 4.66
C MET A 242 -16.45 -7.36 4.68
N TYR A 243 -17.77 -7.24 4.87
CA TYR A 243 -18.66 -8.40 4.95
C TYR A 243 -18.82 -9.06 3.57
N VAL A 244 -18.80 -10.40 3.55
CA VAL A 244 -18.85 -11.19 2.33
C VAL A 244 -20.00 -12.19 2.38
N ASP A 245 -20.84 -12.15 1.36
CA ASP A 245 -21.78 -13.23 1.06
C ASP A 245 -21.02 -14.45 0.54
N LYS A 246 -20.58 -15.31 1.47
CA LYS A 246 -19.81 -16.52 1.18
C LYS A 246 -20.56 -17.47 0.26
N GLU A 247 -21.86 -17.60 0.43
CA GLU A 247 -22.71 -18.50 -0.36
C GLU A 247 -22.83 -17.98 -1.80
N GLY A 248 -23.06 -16.67 -1.95
CA GLY A 248 -23.04 -16.00 -3.24
C GLY A 248 -21.68 -16.11 -3.95
N LEU A 249 -20.56 -16.01 -3.21
CA LEU A 249 -19.22 -16.19 -3.75
C LEU A 249 -19.01 -17.63 -4.28
N ILE A 250 -19.43 -18.64 -3.52
CA ILE A 250 -19.34 -20.05 -3.93
C ILE A 250 -20.21 -20.31 -5.17
N GLU A 251 -21.42 -19.77 -5.22
CA GLU A 251 -22.31 -19.93 -6.36
C GLU A 251 -21.75 -19.24 -7.61
N PHE A 252 -21.20 -18.05 -7.47
CA PHE A 252 -20.49 -17.36 -8.54
C PHE A 252 -19.31 -18.20 -9.07
N GLY A 253 -18.55 -18.84 -8.17
CA GLY A 253 -17.46 -19.75 -8.54
C GLY A 253 -17.93 -20.94 -9.35
N LYS A 254 -19.07 -21.55 -9.00
CA LYS A 254 -19.65 -22.67 -9.77
C LYS A 254 -20.04 -22.24 -11.20
N GLN A 255 -20.64 -21.06 -11.36
CA GLN A 255 -20.99 -20.50 -12.67
C GLN A 255 -19.73 -20.25 -13.52
N LEU A 256 -18.66 -19.70 -12.91
CA LEU A 256 -17.37 -19.53 -13.59
C LEU A 256 -16.78 -20.88 -14.01
N GLN A 257 -16.79 -21.87 -13.13
CA GLN A 257 -16.24 -23.19 -13.40
C GLN A 257 -16.97 -23.88 -14.57
N GLN A 258 -18.28 -23.82 -14.59
CA GLN A 258 -19.08 -24.32 -15.71
C GLN A 258 -18.65 -23.65 -17.04
N ARG A 259 -18.51 -22.33 -17.03
CA ARG A 259 -18.07 -21.58 -18.22
C ARG A 259 -16.65 -21.92 -18.66
N ILE A 260 -15.72 -22.13 -17.70
CA ILE A 260 -14.36 -22.59 -17.97
C ILE A 260 -14.36 -23.97 -18.62
N GLU A 261 -15.23 -24.89 -18.18
CA GLU A 261 -15.34 -26.23 -18.76
C GLU A 261 -15.89 -26.19 -20.19
N GLU A 262 -16.91 -25.35 -20.48
CA GLU A 262 -17.40 -25.10 -21.82
C GLU A 262 -16.30 -24.55 -22.74
N MET A 263 -15.59 -23.52 -22.28
CA MET A 263 -14.46 -22.94 -23.02
C MET A 263 -13.34 -23.94 -23.28
N THR A 264 -13.04 -24.81 -22.33
CA THR A 264 -12.04 -25.86 -22.46
C THR A 264 -12.40 -26.80 -23.62
N LYS A 265 -13.67 -27.24 -23.70
CA LYS A 265 -14.15 -28.08 -24.80
C LYS A 265 -14.04 -27.37 -26.14
N GLU A 266 -14.52 -26.13 -26.24
CA GLU A 266 -14.45 -25.32 -27.46
C GLU A 266 -12.96 -25.12 -27.92
N ILE A 267 -12.04 -24.89 -26.99
CA ILE A 267 -10.61 -24.75 -27.29
C ILE A 267 -10.02 -26.06 -27.80
N HIS A 268 -10.34 -27.20 -27.17
CA HIS A 268 -9.86 -28.51 -27.59
C HIS A 268 -10.42 -28.91 -28.96
N GLU A 269 -11.68 -28.62 -29.25
CA GLU A 269 -12.29 -28.82 -30.57
C GLU A 269 -11.57 -27.99 -31.65
N LEU A 270 -11.31 -26.71 -31.40
CA LEU A 270 -10.59 -25.84 -32.32
C LEU A 270 -9.11 -26.23 -32.49
N ALA A 271 -8.49 -26.81 -31.48
CA ALA A 271 -7.13 -27.34 -31.51
C ALA A 271 -7.06 -28.72 -32.21
N GLY A 272 -8.18 -29.49 -32.22
CA GLY A 272 -8.25 -30.86 -32.69
C GLY A 272 -7.52 -31.88 -31.79
N GLU A 273 -7.29 -31.54 -30.54
CA GLU A 273 -6.71 -32.40 -29.50
C GLU A 273 -6.92 -31.82 -28.10
N GLU A 274 -6.84 -32.67 -27.09
CA GLU A 274 -6.85 -32.27 -25.69
C GLU A 274 -5.42 -31.90 -25.24
N PHE A 275 -5.26 -30.79 -24.52
CA PHE A 275 -3.98 -30.35 -23.98
C PHE A 275 -4.21 -29.45 -22.75
N ASN A 276 -3.17 -29.22 -21.94
CA ASN A 276 -3.26 -28.31 -20.81
C ASN A 276 -3.13 -26.85 -21.28
N ILE A 277 -4.27 -26.12 -21.34
CA ILE A 277 -4.36 -24.72 -21.77
C ILE A 277 -3.54 -23.79 -20.86
N ASN A 278 -3.40 -24.16 -19.57
CA ASN A 278 -2.58 -23.42 -18.61
C ASN A 278 -1.08 -23.69 -18.72
N SER A 279 -0.66 -24.65 -19.55
CA SER A 279 0.75 -24.91 -19.83
C SER A 279 1.23 -24.03 -20.99
N PRO A 280 2.09 -23.01 -20.77
CA PRO A 280 2.61 -22.16 -21.85
C PRO A 280 3.33 -22.96 -22.94
N LYS A 281 3.95 -24.08 -22.56
CA LYS A 281 4.65 -24.97 -23.50
C LYS A 281 3.67 -25.66 -24.43
N GLN A 282 2.69 -26.39 -23.89
CA GLN A 282 1.71 -27.12 -24.70
C GLN A 282 0.87 -26.17 -25.56
N LEU A 283 0.44 -25.06 -24.97
CA LEU A 283 -0.28 -24.02 -25.71
C LEU A 283 0.57 -23.46 -26.87
N GLY A 284 1.88 -23.22 -26.63
CA GLY A 284 2.79 -22.76 -27.67
C GLY A 284 2.96 -23.78 -28.79
N GLU A 285 3.09 -25.10 -28.49
CA GLU A 285 3.14 -26.17 -29.45
C GLU A 285 1.85 -26.22 -30.30
N VAL A 286 0.67 -26.15 -29.70
CA VAL A 286 -0.60 -26.12 -30.41
C VAL A 286 -0.71 -24.91 -31.33
N LEU A 287 -0.46 -23.71 -30.83
CA LEU A 287 -0.64 -22.48 -31.61
C LEU A 287 0.37 -22.32 -32.75
N PHE A 288 1.65 -22.61 -32.49
CA PHE A 288 2.73 -22.26 -33.42
C PHE A 288 3.25 -23.45 -34.24
N GLU A 289 3.13 -24.68 -33.73
CA GLU A 289 3.61 -25.86 -34.48
C GLU A 289 2.46 -26.57 -35.21
N LYS A 290 1.30 -26.74 -34.57
CA LYS A 290 0.15 -27.41 -35.15
C LYS A 290 -0.73 -26.48 -36.00
N LEU A 291 -1.20 -25.36 -35.41
CA LEU A 291 -2.04 -24.37 -36.10
C LEU A 291 -1.23 -23.40 -36.98
N LYS A 292 0.11 -23.41 -36.85
CA LYS A 292 1.07 -22.61 -37.64
C LYS A 292 0.80 -21.11 -37.66
N LEU A 293 0.34 -20.58 -36.52
CA LEU A 293 0.11 -19.14 -36.38
C LEU A 293 1.45 -18.36 -36.37
N THR A 294 1.39 -17.06 -36.62
CA THR A 294 2.57 -16.19 -36.72
C THR A 294 3.35 -16.11 -35.40
N VAL A 295 4.64 -16.42 -35.43
CA VAL A 295 5.53 -16.37 -34.26
C VAL A 295 6.09 -14.96 -34.11
N TYR A 296 5.54 -14.17 -33.18
CA TYR A 296 6.02 -12.79 -32.91
C TYR A 296 7.18 -12.76 -31.91
N LYS A 297 7.25 -13.71 -30.95
CA LYS A 297 8.25 -13.71 -29.89
C LYS A 297 8.57 -15.12 -29.40
N LYS A 298 9.86 -15.40 -29.21
CA LYS A 298 10.35 -16.61 -28.53
C LYS A 298 10.92 -16.27 -27.16
N THR A 299 10.80 -17.18 -26.21
CA THR A 299 11.43 -17.15 -24.91
C THR A 299 12.60 -18.13 -24.86
N LYS A 300 13.36 -18.15 -23.76
CA LYS A 300 14.44 -19.14 -23.57
C LYS A 300 13.93 -20.59 -23.55
N THR A 301 12.65 -20.79 -23.22
CA THR A 301 12.03 -22.11 -23.01
C THR A 301 10.99 -22.47 -24.07
N GLY A 302 10.82 -21.67 -25.13
CA GLY A 302 9.83 -21.93 -26.18
C GLY A 302 9.18 -20.69 -26.76
N TYR A 303 7.93 -20.80 -27.16
CA TYR A 303 7.12 -19.70 -27.70
C TYR A 303 6.52 -18.85 -26.58
N SER A 304 6.45 -17.53 -26.78
CA SER A 304 5.70 -16.66 -25.88
C SER A 304 4.21 -16.74 -26.19
N THR A 305 3.41 -17.02 -25.16
CA THR A 305 1.95 -16.97 -25.20
C THR A 305 1.41 -15.86 -24.32
N ASP A 306 2.20 -14.78 -24.10
CA ASP A 306 1.80 -13.61 -23.35
C ASP A 306 0.56 -12.95 -23.98
N VAL A 307 -0.25 -12.26 -23.18
CA VAL A 307 -1.48 -11.60 -23.64
C VAL A 307 -1.22 -10.68 -24.83
N GLU A 308 -0.11 -9.93 -24.83
CA GLU A 308 0.25 -9.07 -25.96
C GLU A 308 0.46 -9.82 -27.28
N ILE A 309 1.00 -11.04 -27.19
CA ILE A 309 1.21 -11.90 -28.37
C ILE A 309 -0.12 -12.47 -28.84
N LEU A 310 -0.93 -12.97 -27.91
CA LEU A 310 -2.25 -13.48 -28.23
C LEU A 310 -3.17 -12.39 -28.84
N GLU A 311 -3.13 -11.17 -28.32
CA GLU A 311 -3.88 -10.05 -28.91
C GLU A 311 -3.47 -9.73 -30.36
N LYS A 312 -2.20 -9.90 -30.74
CA LYS A 312 -1.76 -9.76 -32.13
C LYS A 312 -2.25 -10.87 -33.03
N LEU A 313 -2.51 -12.06 -32.47
CA LEU A 313 -2.99 -13.24 -33.17
C LEU A 313 -4.52 -13.32 -33.28
N ARG A 314 -5.26 -12.37 -32.67
CA ARG A 314 -6.72 -12.42 -32.49
C ARG A 314 -7.46 -12.65 -33.81
N GLU A 315 -6.99 -12.06 -34.91
CA GLU A 315 -7.62 -12.16 -36.23
C GLU A 315 -7.15 -13.39 -37.04
N GLU A 316 -6.09 -14.08 -36.58
CA GLU A 316 -5.54 -15.22 -37.33
C GLU A 316 -6.32 -16.52 -37.12
N HIS A 317 -6.89 -16.75 -35.90
CA HIS A 317 -7.63 -17.97 -35.61
C HIS A 317 -8.61 -17.80 -34.44
N PRO A 318 -9.86 -18.33 -34.53
CA PRO A 318 -10.88 -18.16 -33.50
C PRO A 318 -10.48 -18.76 -32.13
N ILE A 319 -9.56 -19.70 -32.07
CA ILE A 319 -9.04 -20.28 -30.81
C ILE A 319 -8.44 -19.20 -29.89
N ILE A 320 -7.86 -18.15 -30.47
CA ILE A 320 -7.17 -17.10 -29.72
C ILE A 320 -8.12 -16.34 -28.80
N GLU A 321 -9.29 -15.96 -29.32
CA GLU A 321 -10.32 -15.28 -28.52
C GLU A 321 -10.81 -16.15 -27.36
N LYS A 322 -11.01 -17.44 -27.63
CA LYS A 322 -11.41 -18.42 -26.61
C LYS A 322 -10.33 -18.60 -25.53
N ILE A 323 -9.05 -18.64 -25.91
CA ILE A 323 -7.93 -18.73 -24.93
C ILE A 323 -7.85 -17.46 -24.08
N LEU A 324 -8.04 -16.28 -24.67
CA LEU A 324 -8.04 -15.02 -23.92
C LEU A 324 -9.21 -14.99 -22.91
N GLU A 325 -10.42 -15.37 -23.32
CA GLU A 325 -11.59 -15.50 -22.44
C GLU A 325 -11.36 -16.54 -21.33
N TYR A 326 -10.89 -17.74 -21.68
CA TYR A 326 -10.56 -18.81 -20.73
C TYR A 326 -9.58 -18.33 -19.66
N ARG A 327 -8.46 -17.70 -20.06
CA ARG A 327 -7.46 -17.21 -19.12
C ARG A 327 -8.01 -16.15 -18.15
N GLN A 328 -8.90 -15.31 -18.65
CA GLN A 328 -9.57 -14.31 -17.84
C GLN A 328 -10.49 -14.94 -16.81
N LEU A 329 -11.34 -15.90 -17.22
CA LEU A 329 -12.23 -16.65 -16.35
C LEU A 329 -11.47 -17.45 -15.29
N ALA A 330 -10.44 -18.20 -15.73
CA ALA A 330 -9.59 -19.00 -14.85
C ALA A 330 -8.87 -18.14 -13.80
N LYS A 331 -8.38 -16.97 -14.21
CA LYS A 331 -7.75 -16.02 -13.27
C LYS A 331 -8.74 -15.46 -12.26
N ILE A 332 -9.95 -15.08 -12.69
CA ILE A 332 -10.99 -14.59 -11.78
C ILE A 332 -11.35 -15.69 -10.77
N ASN A 333 -11.58 -16.90 -11.23
CA ASN A 333 -11.94 -18.03 -10.37
C ASN A 333 -10.84 -18.33 -9.34
N SER A 334 -9.62 -18.57 -9.81
CA SER A 334 -8.51 -18.97 -8.92
C SER A 334 -8.09 -17.86 -7.95
N THR A 335 -7.99 -16.61 -8.44
CA THR A 335 -7.46 -15.51 -7.62
C THR A 335 -8.53 -14.90 -6.70
N PHE A 336 -9.75 -14.75 -7.19
CA PHE A 336 -10.78 -13.97 -6.48
C PHE A 336 -11.92 -14.82 -5.92
N VAL A 337 -12.20 -16.03 -6.43
CA VAL A 337 -13.17 -16.91 -5.80
C VAL A 337 -12.45 -17.83 -4.81
N GLU A 338 -11.62 -18.75 -5.32
CA GLU A 338 -10.91 -19.72 -4.50
C GLU A 338 -9.91 -19.04 -3.56
N GLY A 339 -9.26 -17.97 -4.04
CA GLY A 339 -8.28 -17.20 -3.28
C GLY A 339 -8.87 -16.35 -2.14
N LEU A 340 -10.14 -15.93 -2.20
CA LEU A 340 -10.78 -15.12 -1.15
C LEU A 340 -11.40 -15.96 -0.02
N ILE A 341 -11.91 -17.16 -0.33
CA ILE A 341 -12.61 -18.01 0.64
C ILE A 341 -11.78 -18.25 1.93
N PRO A 342 -10.46 -18.54 1.87
CA PRO A 342 -9.65 -18.76 3.07
C PRO A 342 -9.49 -17.52 3.97
N PHE A 343 -9.72 -16.32 3.43
CA PHE A 343 -9.61 -15.05 4.17
C PHE A 343 -10.91 -14.62 4.84
N ILE A 344 -12.01 -15.32 4.59
CA ILE A 344 -13.28 -15.02 5.26
C ILE A 344 -13.18 -15.52 6.70
N ASN A 345 -13.14 -14.58 7.64
CA ASN A 345 -13.09 -14.90 9.06
C ASN A 345 -14.37 -15.63 9.47
N PRO A 346 -14.27 -16.81 10.14
CA PRO A 346 -15.45 -17.63 10.45
C PRO A 346 -16.41 -16.98 11.46
N LYS A 347 -15.91 -16.11 12.32
CA LYS A 347 -16.70 -15.42 13.35
C LYS A 347 -17.37 -14.16 12.81
N THR A 348 -16.60 -13.30 12.16
CA THR A 348 -17.11 -12.00 11.67
C THR A 348 -17.78 -12.11 10.31
N LYS A 349 -17.54 -13.18 9.53
CA LYS A 349 -17.92 -13.36 8.13
C LYS A 349 -17.38 -12.25 7.23
N ARG A 350 -16.32 -11.58 7.66
CA ARG A 350 -15.69 -10.47 6.96
C ARG A 350 -14.29 -10.84 6.48
N ILE A 351 -13.83 -10.17 5.47
CA ILE A 351 -12.44 -10.17 5.03
C ILE A 351 -11.75 -8.96 5.69
N HIS A 352 -10.66 -9.23 6.39
CA HIS A 352 -9.84 -8.24 7.09
C HIS A 352 -8.52 -8.09 6.32
N SER A 353 -8.55 -7.31 5.23
CA SER A 353 -7.38 -7.08 4.38
C SER A 353 -6.38 -6.16 5.07
N HIS A 354 -5.08 -6.40 4.87
CA HIS A 354 -4.02 -5.54 5.39
C HIS A 354 -3.78 -4.33 4.48
N PHE A 355 -3.71 -3.13 5.04
CA PHE A 355 -3.40 -1.88 4.34
C PHE A 355 -2.02 -1.36 4.74
N HIS A 356 -1.10 -1.28 3.78
CA HIS A 356 0.29 -0.92 4.02
C HIS A 356 0.58 0.54 3.68
N GLN A 357 1.11 1.30 4.66
CA GLN A 357 1.55 2.68 4.47
C GLN A 357 2.99 2.78 3.94
N THR A 358 3.81 1.76 4.12
CA THR A 358 5.27 1.82 3.98
C THR A 358 5.83 0.97 2.83
N VAL A 359 4.99 0.60 1.84
CA VAL A 359 5.39 -0.28 0.74
C VAL A 359 5.63 0.48 -0.56
N THR A 360 4.75 1.43 -0.91
CA THR A 360 4.88 2.12 -2.20
C THR A 360 5.79 3.34 -2.09
N ALA A 361 6.64 3.56 -3.09
CA ALA A 361 7.52 4.73 -3.09
C ALA A 361 6.82 6.07 -3.37
N THR A 362 5.54 6.05 -3.72
CA THR A 362 4.74 7.25 -4.03
C THR A 362 3.86 7.70 -2.87
N GLY A 363 3.82 6.96 -1.76
CA GLY A 363 2.90 7.24 -0.66
C GLY A 363 1.51 6.61 -0.80
N ARG A 364 1.19 5.96 -1.94
CA ARG A 364 -0.06 5.22 -2.06
C ARG A 364 -0.14 4.09 -1.04
N ILE A 365 -1.34 3.84 -0.52
CA ILE A 365 -1.62 2.66 0.29
C ILE A 365 -1.66 1.44 -0.64
N SER A 366 -1.09 0.33 -0.22
CA SER A 366 -1.26 -0.96 -0.89
C SER A 366 -1.99 -1.93 0.03
N SER A 367 -2.63 -2.97 -0.52
CA SER A 367 -3.29 -3.98 0.29
C SER A 367 -2.79 -5.39 -0.02
N SER A 368 -2.84 -6.27 0.99
CA SER A 368 -2.52 -7.68 0.87
C SER A 368 -3.41 -8.53 1.79
N ASP A 369 -3.40 -9.81 1.60
CA ASP A 369 -4.02 -10.84 2.43
C ASP A 369 -5.52 -10.61 2.73
N PRO A 370 -6.36 -10.44 1.69
CA PRO A 370 -6.12 -10.41 0.25
C PRO A 370 -5.95 -8.99 -0.29
N ASN A 371 -5.40 -8.85 -1.53
CA ASN A 371 -5.33 -7.53 -2.18
C ASN A 371 -6.70 -7.12 -2.74
N MET A 372 -7.45 -6.35 -1.97
CA MET A 372 -8.77 -5.84 -2.36
C MET A 372 -8.72 -4.76 -3.45
N GLN A 373 -7.57 -4.08 -3.62
CA GLN A 373 -7.39 -3.02 -4.63
C GLN A 373 -7.23 -3.58 -6.05
N ASN A 374 -7.02 -4.90 -6.20
CA ASN A 374 -6.85 -5.56 -7.50
C ASN A 374 -8.11 -6.24 -8.03
N ILE A 375 -9.26 -6.13 -7.37
CA ILE A 375 -10.53 -6.68 -7.86
C ILE A 375 -10.89 -5.99 -9.17
N PRO A 376 -11.08 -6.74 -10.29
CA PRO A 376 -11.23 -6.16 -11.61
C PRO A 376 -12.46 -5.24 -11.73
N THR A 377 -12.27 -4.07 -12.35
CA THR A 377 -13.33 -3.07 -12.56
C THR A 377 -13.77 -2.93 -14.01
N ARG A 378 -12.90 -3.36 -14.95
CA ARG A 378 -13.13 -3.14 -16.40
C ARG A 378 -13.87 -4.27 -17.07
N VAL A 379 -13.81 -5.45 -16.48
CA VAL A 379 -14.41 -6.66 -17.04
C VAL A 379 -15.72 -6.92 -16.33
N GLU A 380 -16.77 -7.23 -17.08
CA GLU A 380 -18.12 -7.41 -16.53
C GLU A 380 -18.16 -8.48 -15.42
N LEU A 381 -17.49 -9.61 -15.62
CA LEU A 381 -17.36 -10.67 -14.62
C LEU A 381 -16.62 -10.22 -13.36
N GLY A 382 -15.61 -9.36 -13.49
CA GLY A 382 -14.93 -8.77 -12.35
C GLY A 382 -15.82 -7.81 -11.58
N LYS A 383 -16.67 -7.05 -12.28
CA LYS A 383 -17.70 -6.22 -11.65
C LYS A 383 -18.73 -7.07 -10.91
N MET A 384 -19.17 -8.20 -11.51
CA MET A 384 -20.12 -9.13 -10.87
C MET A 384 -19.58 -9.69 -9.55
N LEU A 385 -18.26 -9.93 -9.44
CA LEU A 385 -17.63 -10.33 -8.19
C LEU A 385 -17.88 -9.31 -7.06
N ARG A 386 -17.99 -8.02 -7.37
CA ARG A 386 -18.25 -6.99 -6.36
C ARG A 386 -19.62 -7.12 -5.70
N LYS A 387 -20.55 -7.87 -6.28
CA LYS A 387 -21.88 -8.14 -5.70
C LYS A 387 -21.83 -8.98 -4.43
N VAL A 388 -20.79 -9.81 -4.26
CA VAL A 388 -20.65 -10.64 -3.06
C VAL A 388 -20.18 -9.85 -1.83
N PHE A 389 -19.66 -8.63 -2.04
CA PHE A 389 -19.33 -7.72 -0.94
C PHE A 389 -20.58 -6.89 -0.63
N VAL A 390 -21.28 -7.25 0.42
CA VAL A 390 -22.58 -6.68 0.79
C VAL A 390 -22.48 -5.94 2.13
N ALA A 391 -23.31 -4.91 2.30
CA ALA A 391 -23.46 -4.30 3.61
C ALA A 391 -24.15 -5.29 4.56
N GLU A 392 -23.66 -5.41 5.79
CA GLU A 392 -24.16 -6.40 6.75
C GLU A 392 -25.54 -6.03 7.29
N GLY A 393 -26.53 -6.91 7.08
CA GLY A 393 -27.91 -6.70 7.52
C GLY A 393 -28.75 -5.90 6.55
N ASN A 394 -30.01 -5.63 6.94
CA ASN A 394 -30.98 -4.93 6.10
C ASN A 394 -30.98 -3.41 6.32
N ASP A 395 -30.39 -2.96 7.41
CA ASP A 395 -30.38 -1.58 7.88
C ASP A 395 -29.11 -0.80 7.46
N LYS A 396 -28.25 -1.45 6.65
CA LYS A 396 -27.03 -0.83 6.15
C LYS A 396 -26.95 -0.86 4.62
N ILE A 397 -26.18 0.10 4.10
CA ILE A 397 -25.80 0.25 2.70
C ILE A 397 -24.31 0.58 2.61
N TYR A 398 -23.75 0.48 1.41
CA TYR A 398 -22.49 1.09 1.08
C TYR A 398 -22.71 2.48 0.47
N ILE A 399 -21.87 3.43 0.89
CA ILE A 399 -21.69 4.71 0.20
C ILE A 399 -20.24 4.74 -0.29
N ASP A 400 -20.09 4.88 -1.60
CA ASP A 400 -18.83 4.99 -2.32
C ASP A 400 -18.63 6.43 -2.78
N ALA A 401 -17.46 7.01 -2.51
CA ALA A 401 -17.07 8.33 -2.98
C ALA A 401 -15.73 8.25 -3.72
N ASP A 402 -15.73 8.60 -5.00
CA ASP A 402 -14.59 8.49 -5.91
C ASP A 402 -14.19 9.89 -6.40
N TYR A 403 -12.90 10.23 -6.33
CA TYR A 403 -12.40 11.49 -6.84
C TYR A 403 -12.47 11.55 -8.38
N SER A 404 -13.11 12.56 -8.88
CA SER A 404 -13.16 12.82 -10.33
C SER A 404 -11.81 13.35 -10.81
N GLN A 405 -11.01 12.49 -11.46
CA GLN A 405 -9.76 12.83 -12.14
C GLN A 405 -8.71 13.55 -11.26
N ILE A 406 -8.52 13.12 -10.03
CA ILE A 406 -7.66 13.78 -9.04
C ILE A 406 -6.24 14.04 -9.57
N GLU A 407 -5.61 13.06 -10.23
CA GLU A 407 -4.25 13.22 -10.76
C GLU A 407 -4.15 14.32 -11.82
N LEU A 408 -5.15 14.47 -12.68
CA LEU A 408 -5.17 15.56 -13.67
C LEU A 408 -5.42 16.92 -13.02
N ARG A 409 -6.23 17.00 -11.98
CA ARG A 409 -6.46 18.22 -11.20
C ARG A 409 -5.20 18.65 -10.44
N VAL A 410 -4.52 17.70 -9.82
CA VAL A 410 -3.20 17.92 -9.19
C VAL A 410 -2.17 18.35 -10.24
N PHE A 411 -2.16 17.71 -11.40
CA PHE A 411 -1.25 18.07 -12.50
C PHE A 411 -1.49 19.49 -13.01
N ALA A 412 -2.75 19.89 -13.21
CA ALA A 412 -3.11 21.25 -13.58
C ALA A 412 -2.56 22.27 -12.58
N HIS A 413 -2.72 21.98 -11.27
CA HIS A 413 -2.22 22.86 -10.22
C HIS A 413 -0.68 22.91 -10.16
N ILE A 414 0.01 21.77 -10.19
CA ILE A 414 1.48 21.73 -10.09
C ILE A 414 2.14 22.35 -11.31
N SER A 415 1.62 22.10 -12.52
CA SER A 415 2.15 22.65 -13.77
C SER A 415 1.73 24.09 -14.02
N GLN A 416 0.77 24.65 -13.27
CA GLN A 416 0.16 25.96 -13.48
C GLN A 416 -0.30 26.18 -14.93
N ASP A 417 -0.81 25.12 -15.57
CA ASP A 417 -1.28 25.19 -16.94
C ASP A 417 -2.62 25.90 -17.03
N GLU A 418 -2.62 27.12 -17.63
CA GLU A 418 -3.79 28.00 -17.67
C GLU A 418 -4.98 27.38 -18.42
N GLU A 419 -4.75 26.64 -19.50
CA GLU A 419 -5.81 26.01 -20.28
C GLU A 419 -6.47 24.88 -19.53
N MET A 420 -5.67 24.05 -18.81
CA MET A 420 -6.19 22.96 -18.01
C MET A 420 -6.92 23.48 -16.78
N ILE A 421 -6.37 24.48 -16.08
CA ILE A 421 -7.02 25.14 -14.94
C ILE A 421 -8.35 25.75 -15.36
N LYS A 422 -8.40 26.46 -16.50
CA LYS A 422 -9.62 27.06 -17.04
C LYS A 422 -10.69 26.02 -17.35
N ALA A 423 -10.30 24.89 -17.96
CA ALA A 423 -11.23 23.79 -18.26
C ALA A 423 -11.87 23.19 -17.00
N PHE A 424 -11.05 22.89 -15.99
CA PHE A 424 -11.55 22.36 -14.73
C PHE A 424 -12.42 23.35 -13.95
N ASN A 425 -12.09 24.63 -13.94
CA ASN A 425 -12.87 25.67 -13.27
C ASN A 425 -14.22 25.92 -13.95
N LYS A 426 -14.35 25.63 -15.26
CA LYS A 426 -15.60 25.69 -16.01
C LYS A 426 -16.39 24.39 -16.02
N ASP A 427 -15.89 23.36 -15.34
CA ASP A 427 -16.48 22.02 -15.33
C ASP A 427 -16.60 21.38 -16.72
N GLU A 428 -15.63 21.67 -17.59
CA GLU A 428 -15.58 21.12 -18.94
C GLU A 428 -14.98 19.70 -18.92
N ASP A 429 -15.43 18.82 -19.82
CA ASP A 429 -14.84 17.49 -19.99
C ASP A 429 -13.42 17.62 -20.57
N ILE A 430 -12.41 17.49 -19.69
CA ILE A 430 -10.98 17.63 -20.05
C ILE A 430 -10.57 16.63 -21.15
N HIS A 431 -11.13 15.41 -21.17
CA HIS A 431 -10.81 14.44 -22.20
C HIS A 431 -11.41 14.81 -23.55
N ALA A 432 -12.61 15.39 -23.56
CA ALA A 432 -13.21 15.92 -24.78
C ALA A 432 -12.46 17.16 -25.27
N GLN A 433 -12.03 18.05 -24.39
CA GLN A 433 -11.20 19.21 -24.73
C GLN A 433 -9.86 18.79 -25.36
N VAL A 434 -9.19 17.78 -24.76
CA VAL A 434 -7.94 17.24 -25.30
C VAL A 434 -8.20 16.55 -26.64
N ALA A 435 -9.28 15.77 -26.79
CA ALA A 435 -9.64 15.15 -28.07
C ALA A 435 -9.81 16.20 -29.17
N SER A 436 -10.57 17.25 -28.90
CA SER A 436 -10.76 18.37 -29.84
C SER A 436 -9.44 19.01 -30.25
N LYS A 437 -8.58 19.32 -29.27
CA LYS A 437 -7.32 20.02 -29.50
C LYS A 437 -6.24 19.16 -30.17
N VAL A 438 -6.15 17.89 -29.81
CA VAL A 438 -5.11 16.98 -30.30
C VAL A 438 -5.48 16.33 -31.64
N PHE A 439 -6.76 16.03 -31.86
CA PHE A 439 -7.19 15.40 -33.12
C PHE A 439 -7.76 16.42 -34.15
N GLY A 440 -7.82 17.70 -33.77
CA GLY A 440 -8.25 18.77 -34.68
C GLY A 440 -9.72 18.72 -35.07
N VAL A 441 -10.57 18.17 -34.18
CA VAL A 441 -12.02 18.06 -34.40
C VAL A 441 -12.78 19.08 -33.56
N ASN A 442 -13.96 19.50 -34.01
CA ASN A 442 -14.79 20.37 -33.18
C ASN A 442 -15.22 19.60 -31.91
N ILE A 443 -15.33 20.26 -30.76
CA ILE A 443 -15.69 19.63 -29.48
C ILE A 443 -17.04 18.87 -29.53
N LYS A 444 -17.98 19.39 -30.36
CA LYS A 444 -19.30 18.74 -30.57
C LYS A 444 -19.22 17.45 -31.37
N ASP A 445 -18.14 17.28 -32.14
CA ASP A 445 -17.91 16.13 -33.00
C ASP A 445 -16.99 15.09 -32.36
N VAL A 446 -16.61 15.29 -31.09
CA VAL A 446 -15.80 14.32 -30.33
C VAL A 446 -16.61 13.07 -30.04
N THR A 447 -16.24 11.97 -30.69
CA THR A 447 -16.84 10.65 -30.46
C THR A 447 -16.33 10.03 -29.17
N SER A 448 -17.04 9.01 -28.65
CA SER A 448 -16.61 8.23 -27.49
C SER A 448 -15.23 7.57 -27.70
N GLU A 449 -14.93 7.17 -28.95
CA GLU A 449 -13.61 6.61 -29.31
C GLU A 449 -12.51 7.66 -29.21
N LEU A 450 -12.70 8.85 -29.78
CA LEU A 450 -11.74 9.95 -29.71
C LEU A 450 -11.51 10.40 -28.26
N ARG A 451 -12.57 10.48 -27.47
CA ARG A 451 -12.50 10.76 -26.04
C ARG A 451 -11.67 9.71 -25.29
N THR A 452 -11.83 8.43 -25.62
CA THR A 452 -11.05 7.32 -25.04
C THR A 452 -9.57 7.40 -25.43
N LYS A 453 -9.28 7.71 -26.70
CA LYS A 453 -7.91 7.97 -27.17
C LYS A 453 -7.29 9.17 -26.44
N ALA A 454 -8.02 10.27 -26.28
CA ALA A 454 -7.56 11.43 -25.55
C ALA A 454 -7.32 11.14 -24.06
N LYS A 455 -8.14 10.30 -23.44
CA LYS A 455 -7.89 9.80 -22.07
C LYS A 455 -6.55 9.08 -21.98
N ALA A 456 -6.23 8.22 -22.96
CA ALA A 456 -4.94 7.53 -23.03
C ALA A 456 -3.76 8.50 -23.24
N VAL A 457 -3.92 9.54 -24.05
CA VAL A 457 -2.92 10.62 -24.23
C VAL A 457 -2.70 11.36 -22.91
N ASN A 458 -3.76 11.83 -22.24
CA ASN A 458 -3.68 12.56 -20.98
C ASN A 458 -2.89 11.77 -19.92
N PHE A 459 -3.34 10.55 -19.62
CA PHE A 459 -2.66 9.71 -18.62
C PHE A 459 -1.26 9.31 -19.08
N GLY A 460 -1.08 9.01 -20.38
CA GLY A 460 0.22 8.72 -20.92
C GLY A 460 1.23 9.83 -20.66
N ILE A 461 0.85 11.07 -20.87
CA ILE A 461 1.73 12.25 -20.65
C ILE A 461 2.02 12.42 -19.15
N VAL A 462 1.02 12.31 -18.27
CA VAL A 462 1.20 12.34 -16.80
C VAL A 462 2.24 11.31 -16.37
N TYR A 463 2.22 10.12 -16.97
CA TYR A 463 3.15 9.04 -16.66
C TYR A 463 4.46 9.05 -17.48
N GLY A 464 4.68 10.11 -18.28
CA GLY A 464 5.89 10.28 -19.09
C GLY A 464 6.03 9.23 -20.19
N ILE A 465 4.93 8.88 -20.86
CA ILE A 465 4.93 7.88 -21.94
C ILE A 465 5.78 8.35 -23.13
N SER A 466 6.49 7.41 -23.76
CA SER A 466 7.19 7.68 -25.03
C SER A 466 6.23 7.59 -26.22
N ASP A 467 6.66 8.16 -27.37
CA ASP A 467 5.98 8.02 -28.65
C ASP A 467 5.73 6.55 -29.04
N TYR A 468 6.69 5.68 -28.75
CA TYR A 468 6.56 4.22 -28.97
C TYR A 468 5.49 3.60 -28.05
N GLY A 469 5.49 3.95 -26.75
CA GLY A 469 4.50 3.44 -25.79
C GLY A 469 3.09 3.91 -26.14
N LEU A 470 2.92 5.18 -26.50
CA LEU A 470 1.63 5.73 -26.89
C LEU A 470 1.12 5.11 -28.20
N ALA A 471 2.01 4.90 -29.19
CA ALA A 471 1.67 4.24 -30.44
C ALA A 471 1.13 2.81 -30.22
N ALA A 472 1.78 2.04 -29.35
CA ALA A 472 1.35 0.69 -28.99
C ALA A 472 -0.02 0.71 -28.28
N GLN A 473 -0.24 1.65 -27.36
CA GLN A 473 -1.48 1.77 -26.59
C GLN A 473 -2.68 2.19 -27.45
N LEU A 474 -2.46 3.12 -28.40
CA LEU A 474 -3.51 3.61 -29.29
C LEU A 474 -3.67 2.79 -30.56
N LYS A 475 -2.78 1.81 -30.82
CA LYS A 475 -2.71 1.03 -32.07
C LYS A 475 -2.57 1.93 -33.31
N VAL A 476 -1.74 2.96 -33.23
CA VAL A 476 -1.42 3.92 -34.30
C VAL A 476 0.05 3.85 -34.68
N ARG A 477 0.44 4.52 -35.78
CA ARG A 477 1.85 4.62 -36.16
C ARG A 477 2.63 5.49 -35.16
N LYS A 478 3.90 5.22 -34.98
CA LYS A 478 4.80 5.98 -34.10
C LYS A 478 4.83 7.47 -34.45
N SER A 479 4.80 7.82 -35.76
CA SER A 479 4.73 9.21 -36.23
C SER A 479 3.47 9.93 -35.78
N GLU A 480 2.31 9.26 -35.80
CA GLU A 480 1.04 9.83 -35.32
C GLU A 480 1.05 10.03 -33.79
N ALA A 481 1.55 9.05 -33.04
CA ALA A 481 1.67 9.18 -31.60
C ALA A 481 2.60 10.34 -31.20
N LYS A 482 3.70 10.54 -31.95
CA LYS A 482 4.60 11.66 -31.74
C LYS A 482 3.89 13.00 -32.03
N GLU A 483 3.14 13.09 -33.13
CA GLU A 483 2.35 14.27 -33.49
C GLU A 483 1.31 14.59 -32.39
N TYR A 484 0.62 13.60 -31.84
CA TYR A 484 -0.35 13.79 -30.74
C TYR A 484 0.33 14.36 -29.47
N ILE A 485 1.51 13.87 -29.13
CA ILE A 485 2.28 14.40 -27.99
C ILE A 485 2.70 15.84 -28.27
N GLU A 486 3.21 16.14 -29.47
CA GLU A 486 3.64 17.49 -29.85
C GLU A 486 2.47 18.48 -29.87
N GLN A 487 1.32 18.09 -30.42
CA GLN A 487 0.10 18.90 -30.40
C GLN A 487 -0.39 19.16 -28.99
N TYR A 488 -0.41 18.12 -28.12
CA TYR A 488 -0.77 18.28 -26.73
C TYR A 488 0.15 19.31 -26.04
N LEU A 489 1.45 19.11 -26.11
CA LEU A 489 2.43 20.00 -25.46
C LEU A 489 2.46 21.41 -26.03
N SER A 490 2.06 21.60 -27.30
CA SER A 490 1.90 22.93 -27.90
C SER A 490 0.74 23.73 -27.31
N LYS A 491 -0.31 23.04 -26.87
CA LYS A 491 -1.52 23.62 -26.27
C LYS A 491 -1.40 23.80 -24.75
N TYR A 492 -0.81 22.83 -24.07
CA TYR A 492 -0.63 22.84 -22.62
C TYR A 492 0.82 23.25 -22.28
N LYS A 493 1.07 24.57 -22.35
CA LYS A 493 2.44 25.11 -22.19
C LYS A 493 3.01 24.95 -20.79
N GLY A 494 2.17 25.05 -19.75
CA GLY A 494 2.58 24.84 -18.38
C GLY A 494 3.04 23.38 -18.14
N ILE A 495 2.32 22.42 -18.74
CA ILE A 495 2.70 21.00 -18.70
C ILE A 495 4.03 20.79 -19.42
N LYS A 496 4.22 21.39 -20.59
CA LYS A 496 5.49 21.33 -21.33
C LYS A 496 6.65 21.80 -20.46
N ALA A 497 6.51 22.99 -19.86
CA ALA A 497 7.54 23.57 -18.99
C ALA A 497 7.85 22.65 -17.80
N PHE A 498 6.82 22.12 -17.11
CA PHE A 498 6.98 21.16 -16.02
C PHE A 498 7.77 19.91 -16.45
N MET A 499 7.46 19.33 -17.61
CA MET A 499 8.15 18.14 -18.13
C MET A 499 9.62 18.41 -18.51
N GLU A 500 9.94 19.62 -18.96
CA GLU A 500 11.30 20.00 -19.34
C GLU A 500 12.16 20.41 -18.12
N GLU A 501 11.57 21.05 -17.13
CA GLU A 501 12.27 21.64 -15.98
C GLU A 501 12.44 20.64 -14.83
N THR A 502 11.42 19.81 -14.54
CA THR A 502 11.46 18.89 -13.41
C THR A 502 12.66 17.93 -13.43
N PRO A 503 12.99 17.24 -14.56
CA PRO A 503 14.17 16.39 -14.59
C PRO A 503 15.49 17.16 -14.42
N LYS A 504 15.57 18.42 -14.85
CA LYS A 504 16.76 19.27 -14.66
C LYS A 504 16.92 19.60 -13.17
N LYS A 505 15.86 20.06 -12.53
CA LYS A 505 15.83 20.36 -11.10
C LYS A 505 16.22 19.14 -10.27
N VAL A 506 15.69 17.97 -10.59
CA VAL A 506 15.99 16.72 -9.85
C VAL A 506 17.46 16.33 -10.00
N LYS A 507 18.10 16.58 -11.14
CA LYS A 507 19.55 16.35 -11.31
C LYS A 507 20.39 17.18 -10.36
N GLU A 508 19.93 18.38 -10.01
CA GLU A 508 20.65 19.31 -9.11
C GLU A 508 20.40 18.96 -7.64
N ILE A 509 19.13 18.72 -7.24
CA ILE A 509 18.76 18.52 -5.84
C ILE A 509 18.69 17.06 -5.40
N GLY A 510 18.62 16.09 -6.33
CA GLY A 510 18.64 14.66 -6.08
C GLY A 510 17.30 14.02 -5.74
N TYR A 511 16.22 14.79 -5.56
CA TYR A 511 14.91 14.27 -5.18
C TYR A 511 13.75 15.04 -5.83
N VAL A 512 12.54 14.47 -5.73
CA VAL A 512 11.25 15.12 -5.97
C VAL A 512 10.42 15.10 -4.71
N GLU A 513 9.47 16.03 -4.61
CA GLU A 513 8.57 16.11 -3.47
C GLU A 513 7.11 16.40 -3.89
N THR A 514 6.16 15.97 -3.04
CA THR A 514 4.74 16.32 -3.16
C THR A 514 4.47 17.72 -2.59
N LEU A 515 3.23 18.20 -2.73
CA LEU A 515 2.78 19.45 -2.07
C LEU A 515 2.86 19.35 -0.54
N PHE A 516 2.86 18.14 0.02
CA PHE A 516 2.94 17.86 1.46
C PHE A 516 4.34 17.45 1.91
N LYS A 517 5.39 17.74 1.10
CA LYS A 517 6.79 17.48 1.43
C LYS A 517 7.19 16.00 1.52
N ARG A 518 6.40 15.09 0.96
CA ARG A 518 6.83 13.71 0.78
C ARG A 518 7.94 13.67 -0.25
N ARG A 519 9.14 13.24 0.16
CA ARG A 519 10.31 13.17 -0.71
C ARG A 519 10.53 11.77 -1.27
N ARG A 520 11.01 11.74 -2.51
CA ARG A 520 11.57 10.55 -3.14
C ARG A 520 12.88 10.90 -3.80
N TYR A 521 13.95 10.25 -3.37
CA TYR A 521 15.26 10.35 -4.02
C TYR A 521 15.24 9.63 -5.36
N VAL A 522 15.83 10.24 -6.39
CA VAL A 522 15.83 9.72 -7.77
C VAL A 522 17.26 9.73 -8.33
N PRO A 523 18.16 8.90 -7.81
CA PRO A 523 19.55 8.82 -8.28
C PRO A 523 19.65 8.38 -9.75
N GLU A 524 18.62 7.70 -10.26
CA GLU A 524 18.53 7.20 -11.64
C GLU A 524 18.67 8.31 -12.70
N VAL A 525 18.27 9.56 -12.40
CA VAL A 525 18.38 10.69 -13.36
C VAL A 525 19.83 11.01 -13.73
N ASN A 526 20.79 10.64 -12.89
CA ASN A 526 22.22 10.83 -13.11
C ASN A 526 22.91 9.59 -13.68
N SER A 527 22.17 8.51 -14.01
CA SER A 527 22.74 7.29 -14.57
C SER A 527 23.32 7.50 -15.96
N ASN A 528 24.49 6.91 -16.24
CA ASN A 528 25.07 6.84 -17.57
C ASN A 528 24.26 5.93 -18.51
N ASN A 529 23.52 4.95 -17.96
CA ASN A 529 22.63 4.10 -18.74
C ASN A 529 21.38 4.88 -19.17
N TYR A 530 21.18 5.00 -20.48
CA TYR A 530 20.05 5.72 -21.06
C TYR A 530 18.69 5.22 -20.55
N MET A 531 18.47 3.90 -20.48
CA MET A 531 17.19 3.33 -20.04
C MET A 531 16.90 3.63 -18.56
N VAL A 532 17.92 3.53 -17.71
CA VAL A 532 17.81 3.87 -16.27
C VAL A 532 17.54 5.35 -16.10
N ARG A 533 18.24 6.20 -16.84
CA ARG A 533 18.03 7.66 -16.82
C ARG A 533 16.62 8.04 -17.27
N GLN A 534 16.09 7.42 -18.34
CA GLN A 534 14.71 7.63 -18.78
C GLN A 534 13.69 7.18 -17.75
N PHE A 535 13.97 6.06 -17.07
CA PHE A 535 13.14 5.63 -15.94
C PHE A 535 13.15 6.69 -14.83
N GLY A 536 14.32 7.19 -14.42
CA GLY A 536 14.43 8.28 -13.43
C GLY A 536 13.67 9.53 -13.83
N ASN A 537 13.74 9.96 -15.11
CA ASN A 537 12.97 11.10 -15.59
C ASN A 537 11.45 10.89 -15.45
N ARG A 538 10.94 9.70 -15.79
CA ARG A 538 9.51 9.38 -15.59
C ARG A 538 9.11 9.40 -14.12
N VAL A 539 9.94 8.84 -13.25
CA VAL A 539 9.72 8.89 -11.80
C VAL A 539 9.66 10.35 -11.32
N ALA A 540 10.60 11.19 -11.77
CA ALA A 540 10.67 12.60 -11.40
C ALA A 540 9.40 13.37 -11.79
N MET A 541 8.82 13.09 -12.96
CA MET A 541 7.60 13.74 -13.42
C MET A 541 6.34 13.20 -12.74
N ASN A 542 6.25 11.90 -12.55
CA ASN A 542 5.04 11.25 -12.04
C ASN A 542 4.86 11.39 -10.52
N MET A 543 5.95 11.25 -9.75
CA MET A 543 5.87 11.19 -8.30
C MET A 543 5.23 12.40 -7.62
N PRO A 544 5.51 13.67 -8.03
CA PRO A 544 4.86 14.83 -7.43
C PRO A 544 3.33 14.81 -7.60
N ILE A 545 2.85 14.29 -8.73
CA ILE A 545 1.42 14.23 -9.07
C ILE A 545 0.75 13.09 -8.31
N GLN A 546 1.23 11.86 -8.51
CA GLN A 546 0.67 10.67 -7.91
C GLN A 546 0.80 10.67 -6.39
N GLY A 547 1.95 11.14 -5.87
CA GLY A 547 2.18 11.23 -4.43
C GLY A 547 1.29 12.30 -3.78
N THR A 548 1.09 13.46 -4.41
CA THR A 548 0.16 14.47 -3.90
C THR A 548 -1.27 13.95 -3.88
N ALA A 549 -1.71 13.24 -4.93
CA ALA A 549 -3.02 12.60 -4.94
C ALA A 549 -3.17 11.57 -3.80
N ALA A 550 -2.11 10.79 -3.53
CA ALA A 550 -2.09 9.86 -2.40
C ALA A 550 -2.15 10.58 -1.04
N ASP A 551 -1.46 11.69 -0.89
CA ASP A 551 -1.51 12.49 0.35
C ASP A 551 -2.91 13.12 0.55
N ILE A 552 -3.55 13.60 -0.51
CA ILE A 552 -4.92 14.14 -0.47
C ILE A 552 -5.91 13.08 0.02
N ILE A 553 -5.89 11.86 -0.53
CA ILE A 553 -6.84 10.82 -0.08
C ILE A 553 -6.57 10.39 1.37
N LYS A 554 -5.32 10.37 1.82
CA LYS A 554 -4.96 10.08 3.21
C LYS A 554 -5.54 11.12 4.17
N ILE A 555 -5.43 12.40 3.83
CA ILE A 555 -6.03 13.48 4.63
C ILE A 555 -7.55 13.37 4.60
N ALA A 556 -8.15 13.06 3.46
CA ALA A 556 -9.58 12.83 3.36
C ALA A 556 -10.05 11.70 4.29
N MET A 557 -9.33 10.55 4.31
CA MET A 557 -9.61 9.42 5.21
C MET A 557 -9.57 9.84 6.69
N ILE A 558 -8.55 10.59 7.09
CA ILE A 558 -8.38 11.10 8.46
C ILE A 558 -9.55 12.03 8.83
N ASN A 559 -9.92 12.93 7.92
CA ASN A 559 -11.01 13.89 8.16
C ASN A 559 -12.37 13.18 8.22
N VAL A 560 -12.63 12.20 7.37
CA VAL A 560 -13.85 11.40 7.37
C VAL A 560 -13.97 10.63 8.69
N ASP A 561 -12.94 9.88 9.09
CA ASP A 561 -12.94 9.12 10.35
C ASP A 561 -13.17 10.04 11.56
N LYS A 562 -12.51 11.21 11.58
CA LYS A 562 -12.66 12.21 12.64
C LYS A 562 -14.10 12.76 12.72
N GLU A 563 -14.72 13.08 11.58
CA GLU A 563 -16.09 13.61 11.58
C GLU A 563 -17.12 12.53 11.91
N LEU A 564 -16.94 11.27 11.47
CA LEU A 564 -17.79 10.15 11.89
C LEU A 564 -17.76 9.97 13.42
N LYS A 565 -16.57 9.97 14.03
CA LYS A 565 -16.38 9.84 15.48
C LYS A 565 -16.96 11.05 16.25
N LYS A 566 -16.70 12.25 15.78
CA LYS A 566 -17.16 13.51 16.40
C LYS A 566 -18.69 13.59 16.46
N GLN A 567 -19.38 13.06 15.44
CA GLN A 567 -20.85 13.03 15.41
C GLN A 567 -21.42 11.74 16.02
N ASN A 568 -20.58 10.88 16.63
CA ASN A 568 -20.96 9.60 17.23
C ASN A 568 -21.72 8.67 16.28
N LEU A 569 -21.36 8.67 14.98
CA LEU A 569 -21.99 7.82 13.99
C LEU A 569 -21.50 6.37 14.11
N LYS A 570 -22.38 5.42 13.80
CA LYS A 570 -22.09 3.99 13.80
C LYS A 570 -21.45 3.54 12.49
N SER A 571 -21.64 4.32 11.41
CA SER A 571 -21.07 4.09 10.08
C SER A 571 -19.55 4.02 10.12
N LYS A 572 -18.95 3.17 9.28
CA LYS A 572 -17.51 2.85 9.32
C LYS A 572 -16.86 2.97 7.95
N LEU A 573 -15.72 3.65 7.87
CA LEU A 573 -14.83 3.57 6.72
C LEU A 573 -14.21 2.16 6.71
N ILE A 574 -14.40 1.42 5.61
CA ILE A 574 -14.00 -0.01 5.52
C ILE A 574 -13.02 -0.31 4.41
N LEU A 575 -12.95 0.52 3.38
CA LEU A 575 -12.09 0.27 2.23
C LEU A 575 -11.63 1.57 1.57
N GLN A 576 -10.40 1.58 1.10
CA GLN A 576 -9.84 2.56 0.19
C GLN A 576 -9.27 1.83 -1.02
N VAL A 577 -9.68 2.21 -2.23
CA VAL A 577 -9.18 1.66 -3.50
C VAL A 577 -8.84 2.81 -4.45
N HIS A 578 -7.56 2.94 -4.81
CA HIS A 578 -7.06 4.02 -5.66
C HIS A 578 -7.42 5.42 -5.15
N ASP A 579 -8.47 6.02 -5.67
CA ASP A 579 -9.00 7.35 -5.37
C ASP A 579 -10.43 7.33 -4.79
N GLU A 580 -10.92 6.14 -4.42
CA GLU A 580 -12.25 5.93 -3.81
C GLU A 580 -12.18 5.58 -2.31
N LEU A 581 -13.22 6.00 -1.57
CA LEU A 581 -13.49 5.64 -0.18
C LEU A 581 -14.86 4.96 -0.07
N LEU A 582 -14.91 3.80 0.58
CA LEU A 582 -16.13 3.03 0.81
C LEU A 582 -16.50 3.01 2.30
N ILE A 583 -17.71 3.45 2.62
CA ILE A 583 -18.25 3.44 3.98
C ILE A 583 -19.41 2.47 4.08
N GLU A 584 -19.37 1.56 5.06
CA GLU A 584 -20.55 0.81 5.49
C GLU A 584 -21.39 1.70 6.39
N THR A 585 -22.57 2.08 5.91
CA THR A 585 -23.40 3.16 6.43
C THR A 585 -24.75 2.62 6.88
N TYR A 586 -25.21 3.04 8.08
CA TYR A 586 -26.58 2.82 8.49
C TYR A 586 -27.54 3.70 7.69
N GLU A 587 -28.72 3.15 7.31
CA GLU A 587 -29.70 3.85 6.48
C GLU A 587 -30.16 5.20 7.09
N ASP A 588 -30.27 5.27 8.41
CA ASP A 588 -30.62 6.49 9.15
C ASP A 588 -29.51 7.54 9.19
N GLU A 589 -28.25 7.13 8.95
CA GLU A 589 -27.07 8.02 8.91
C GLU A 589 -26.70 8.46 7.48
N LYS A 590 -27.35 7.92 6.46
CA LYS A 590 -27.02 8.04 5.04
C LYS A 590 -26.75 9.48 4.58
N GLU A 591 -27.68 10.40 4.82
CA GLU A 591 -27.53 11.78 4.37
C GLU A 591 -26.38 12.52 5.06
N VAL A 592 -26.16 12.22 6.34
CA VAL A 592 -25.06 12.82 7.11
C VAL A 592 -23.72 12.31 6.59
N VAL A 593 -23.59 10.98 6.38
CA VAL A 593 -22.35 10.36 5.87
C VAL A 593 -22.04 10.86 4.46
N ARG A 594 -23.05 10.98 3.59
CA ARG A 594 -22.88 11.54 2.24
C ARG A 594 -22.30 12.96 2.27
N ASN A 595 -22.83 13.81 3.16
CA ASN A 595 -22.33 15.18 3.35
C ASN A 595 -20.91 15.21 3.94
N ILE A 596 -20.60 14.32 4.89
CA ILE A 596 -19.25 14.18 5.46
C ILE A 596 -18.25 13.81 4.35
N LEU A 597 -18.54 12.77 3.55
CA LEU A 597 -17.67 12.35 2.44
C LEU A 597 -17.41 13.52 1.48
N LYS A 598 -18.47 14.15 1.00
CA LYS A 598 -18.34 15.28 0.08
C LYS A 598 -17.47 16.39 0.65
N ASN A 599 -17.77 16.85 1.85
CA ASN A 599 -17.07 17.97 2.47
C ASN A 599 -15.61 17.63 2.81
N CYS A 600 -15.34 16.44 3.37
CA CYS A 600 -14.00 16.04 3.75
C CYS A 600 -13.10 15.74 2.55
N MET A 601 -13.65 15.24 1.43
CA MET A 601 -12.88 14.94 0.24
C MET A 601 -12.67 16.17 -0.65
N GLU A 602 -13.70 16.99 -0.88
CA GLU A 602 -13.59 18.16 -1.77
C GLU A 602 -12.78 19.31 -1.15
N ASN A 603 -12.72 19.43 0.19
CA ASN A 603 -12.07 20.54 0.89
C ASN A 603 -10.75 20.17 1.60
N VAL A 604 -10.05 19.13 1.13
CA VAL A 604 -8.77 18.71 1.73
C VAL A 604 -7.70 19.79 1.62
N ILE A 605 -7.61 20.43 0.46
CA ILE A 605 -6.61 21.44 0.11
C ILE A 605 -7.16 22.40 -0.93
N ASN A 606 -6.71 23.66 -0.88
CA ASN A 606 -7.00 24.65 -1.90
C ASN A 606 -6.02 24.53 -3.08
N LEU A 607 -6.50 23.97 -4.19
CA LEU A 607 -5.78 23.95 -5.45
C LEU A 607 -6.27 25.08 -6.39
N SER A 608 -5.56 25.33 -7.48
CA SER A 608 -6.00 26.23 -8.56
C SER A 608 -7.25 25.72 -9.28
N VAL A 609 -7.67 24.49 -9.01
CA VAL A 609 -8.85 23.82 -9.54
C VAL A 609 -9.62 23.15 -8.40
N PRO A 610 -10.97 23.08 -8.45
CA PRO A 610 -11.74 22.41 -7.42
C PRO A 610 -11.48 20.90 -7.44
N LEU A 611 -11.42 20.27 -6.26
CA LEU A 611 -11.58 18.82 -6.13
C LEU A 611 -13.07 18.48 -6.23
N LYS A 612 -13.41 17.39 -6.90
CA LYS A 612 -14.77 16.89 -7.03
C LYS A 612 -14.84 15.41 -6.76
N VAL A 613 -15.92 14.98 -6.13
CA VAL A 613 -16.20 13.57 -5.87
C VAL A 613 -17.55 13.17 -6.44
N ASP A 614 -17.59 11.98 -7.03
CA ASP A 614 -18.80 11.29 -7.43
C ASP A 614 -19.21 10.36 -6.27
N ILE A 615 -20.45 10.47 -5.80
CA ILE A 615 -20.94 9.70 -4.65
C ILE A 615 -22.13 8.85 -5.07
N ASN A 616 -21.97 7.54 -4.93
CA ASN A 616 -22.98 6.55 -5.22
C ASN A 616 -23.29 5.71 -3.97
N GLU A 617 -24.37 4.92 -4.03
CA GLU A 617 -24.83 4.10 -2.93
C GLU A 617 -25.44 2.79 -3.43
N GLY A 618 -25.40 1.75 -2.62
CA GLY A 618 -25.99 0.46 -2.96
C GLY A 618 -25.96 -0.54 -1.80
N LYS A 619 -26.64 -1.63 -1.93
CA LYS A 619 -26.62 -2.73 -0.95
C LYS A 619 -25.34 -3.57 -1.03
N ASN A 620 -24.62 -3.48 -2.12
CA ASN A 620 -23.35 -4.15 -2.36
C ASN A 620 -22.39 -3.21 -3.10
N TRP A 621 -21.12 -3.58 -3.15
CA TRP A 621 -20.08 -2.75 -3.76
C TRP A 621 -20.26 -2.57 -5.29
N TYR A 622 -20.96 -3.48 -5.96
CA TYR A 622 -21.27 -3.33 -7.39
C TYR A 622 -22.29 -2.19 -7.63
N GLU A 623 -23.33 -2.12 -6.82
CA GLU A 623 -24.36 -1.09 -6.91
C GLU A 623 -23.87 0.28 -6.48
N ALA A 624 -22.97 0.31 -5.49
CA ALA A 624 -22.39 1.54 -4.98
C ALA A 624 -21.33 2.16 -5.93
N LYS A 625 -20.94 1.48 -7.03
CA LYS A 625 -19.97 1.95 -8.04
C LYS A 625 -20.68 2.22 -9.38
#